data_a24a03921f5d3cdfcbc4286e69eac284
#
_entry.id   a24a03921f5d3cdfcbc4286e69eac284
#
_cell.length_a   1.000
_cell.length_b   1.000
_cell.length_c   1.000
_cell.angle_alpha   90.00
_cell.angle_beta   90.00
_cell.angle_gamma   90.00
#
_symmetry.space_group_name_H-M   'P 1'
#
loop_
_entity.id
_entity.type
_entity.pdbx_description
1 polymer ?
#
loop_
_entity_poly.entity_id
_entity_poly.type
_entity_poly.pdbx_seq_one_letter_code
_entity_poly.pdbx_strand_id
1 'polypeptide(L)'
;MCIRDRYINLHAVEGVQLGTVAEKLSVSGNYLSALIRKETGITFHEHVLNAKMAVARNLLADPRMLVEEVARAVGYGNYISFYNAFKRSEHMTPTEYRNRRVTL
;
A
#
# COMPACT_ATOMS: atom_id res chain seq x y z
N MET A 1 -12.02 -14.59 -1.23
CA MET A 1 -11.61 -13.29 -0.69
C MET A 1 -12.79 -12.62 0.01
N CYS A 2 -12.60 -12.08 1.21
CA CYS A 2 -13.71 -11.48 1.91
C CYS A 2 -13.94 -10.02 1.48
N ILE A 3 -15.13 -9.50 1.80
CA ILE A 3 -15.53 -8.15 1.42
C ILE A 3 -14.59 -7.10 2.03
N ARG A 4 -14.10 -7.36 3.24
CA ARG A 4 -13.19 -6.44 3.92
C ARG A 4 -11.87 -6.27 3.16
N ASP A 5 -11.33 -7.36 2.62
CA ASP A 5 -10.09 -7.30 1.85
C ASP A 5 -10.29 -6.50 0.56
N ARG A 6 -11.43 -6.69 -0.10
CA ARG A 6 -11.74 -5.94 -1.31
C ARG A 6 -11.84 -4.44 -1.01
N TYR A 7 -12.48 -4.07 0.10
CA TYR A 7 -12.58 -2.66 0.49
C TYR A 7 -11.21 -2.05 0.74
N ILE A 8 -10.35 -2.76 1.46
CA ILE A 8 -9.00 -2.29 1.76
C ILE A 8 -8.22 -2.06 0.46
N ASN A 9 -8.27 -3.01 -0.46
CA ASN A 9 -7.54 -2.90 -1.72
C ASN A 9 -8.01 -1.73 -2.58
N LEU A 10 -9.32 -1.47 -2.60
CA LEU A 10 -9.87 -0.37 -3.39
C LEU A 10 -9.49 1.00 -2.84
N HIS A 11 -9.32 1.12 -1.52
CA HIS A 11 -9.13 2.42 -0.86
C HIS A 11 -7.74 2.64 -0.29
N ALA A 12 -6.82 1.69 -0.46
CA ALA A 12 -5.49 1.78 0.15
C ALA A 12 -4.74 3.04 -0.28
N VAL A 13 -4.77 3.38 -1.57
CA VAL A 13 -4.06 4.55 -2.08
C VAL A 13 -4.72 5.86 -1.69
N GLU A 14 -5.94 5.81 -1.20
CA GLU A 14 -6.64 7.00 -0.72
C GLU A 14 -6.36 7.28 0.76
N GLY A 15 -5.43 6.52 1.36
CA GLY A 15 -5.10 6.71 2.77
C GLY A 15 -6.11 6.11 3.72
N VAL A 16 -6.70 4.99 3.34
CA VAL A 16 -7.70 4.32 4.16
C VAL A 16 -7.12 3.93 5.53
N GLN A 17 -7.90 4.10 6.57
CA GLN A 17 -7.50 3.79 7.93
C GLN A 17 -8.44 2.75 8.54
N LEU A 18 -7.91 2.00 9.51
CA LEU A 18 -8.67 0.94 10.16
C LEU A 18 -9.98 1.44 10.76
N GLY A 19 -9.94 2.60 11.43
CA GLY A 19 -11.13 3.19 12.05
C GLY A 19 -12.22 3.48 11.02
N THR A 20 -11.83 4.02 9.86
CA THR A 20 -12.76 4.32 8.78
C THR A 20 -13.41 3.04 8.24
N VAL A 21 -12.61 2.00 8.02
CA VAL A 21 -13.12 0.73 7.52
C VAL A 21 -14.07 0.09 8.54
N ALA A 22 -13.69 0.12 9.82
CA ALA A 22 -14.51 -0.43 10.89
C ALA A 22 -15.87 0.28 10.97
N GLU A 23 -15.86 1.60 10.84
CA GLU A 23 -17.09 2.41 10.87
C GLU A 23 -18.00 2.03 9.71
N LYS A 24 -17.45 1.91 8.52
CA LYS A 24 -18.21 1.52 7.34
C LYS A 24 -18.84 0.14 7.49
N LEU A 25 -18.17 -0.76 8.18
CA LEU A 25 -18.65 -2.13 8.38
C LEU A 25 -19.44 -2.29 9.67
N SER A 26 -19.63 -1.20 10.43
CA SER A 26 -20.38 -1.19 11.69
C SER A 26 -19.80 -2.14 12.74
N VAL A 27 -18.48 -2.21 12.84
CA VAL A 27 -17.79 -3.03 13.85
C VAL A 27 -16.73 -2.16 14.53
N SER A 28 -16.22 -2.63 15.68
CA SER A 28 -15.15 -1.92 16.37
C SER A 28 -13.83 -2.09 15.62
N GLY A 29 -12.93 -1.10 15.77
CA GLY A 29 -11.61 -1.17 15.16
C GLY A 29 -10.82 -2.38 15.68
N ASN A 30 -10.88 -2.66 16.97
CA ASN A 30 -10.19 -3.80 17.56
C ASN A 30 -10.71 -5.13 17.02
N TYR A 31 -12.01 -5.23 16.89
CA TYR A 31 -12.63 -6.44 16.33
C TYR A 31 -12.18 -6.66 14.88
N LEU A 32 -12.25 -5.61 14.07
CA LEU A 32 -11.87 -5.71 12.67
C LEU A 32 -10.38 -6.05 12.51
N SER A 33 -9.52 -5.43 13.30
CA SER A 33 -8.09 -5.70 13.26
C SER A 33 -7.80 -7.17 13.57
N ALA A 34 -8.40 -7.70 14.63
CA ALA A 34 -8.22 -9.10 15.01
C ALA A 34 -8.75 -10.05 13.95
N LEU A 35 -9.90 -9.70 13.37
CA LEU A 35 -10.53 -10.54 12.35
C LEU A 35 -9.70 -10.58 11.07
N ILE A 36 -9.18 -9.44 10.63
CA ILE A 36 -8.34 -9.37 9.43
C ILE A 36 -7.10 -10.24 9.63
N ARG A 37 -6.44 -10.10 10.76
CA ARG A 37 -5.24 -10.88 11.03
C ARG A 37 -5.55 -12.38 11.09
N LYS A 38 -6.67 -12.75 11.70
CA LYS A 38 -7.09 -14.13 11.80
C LYS A 38 -7.39 -14.76 10.45
N GLU A 39 -8.09 -14.00 9.57
CA GLU A 39 -8.50 -14.53 8.28
C GLU A 39 -7.37 -14.53 7.24
N THR A 40 -6.50 -13.54 7.29
CA THR A 40 -5.49 -13.35 6.23
C THR A 40 -4.07 -13.64 6.66
N GLY A 41 -3.82 -13.73 7.96
CA GLY A 41 -2.48 -13.98 8.51
C GLY A 41 -1.61 -12.75 8.62
N ILE A 42 -2.05 -11.60 8.09
CA ILE A 42 -1.29 -10.35 8.18
C ILE A 42 -2.17 -9.23 8.72
N THR A 43 -1.53 -8.16 9.19
CA THR A 43 -2.26 -7.06 9.80
C THR A 43 -2.91 -6.17 8.75
N PHE A 44 -3.88 -5.35 9.18
CA PHE A 44 -4.49 -4.34 8.33
C PHE A 44 -3.43 -3.42 7.73
N HIS A 45 -2.48 -2.98 8.55
CA HIS A 45 -1.42 -2.10 8.07
C HIS A 45 -0.60 -2.74 6.95
N GLU A 46 -0.30 -4.01 7.08
CA GLU A 46 0.43 -4.76 6.04
C GLU A 46 -0.38 -4.88 4.76
N HIS A 47 -1.71 -5.06 4.87
CA HIS A 47 -2.58 -5.07 3.69
C HIS A 47 -2.52 -3.75 2.94
N VAL A 48 -2.62 -2.64 3.69
CA VAL A 48 -2.58 -1.30 3.08
C VAL A 48 -1.22 -1.08 2.42
N LEU A 49 -0.15 -1.45 3.11
CA LEU A 49 1.21 -1.31 2.57
C LEU A 49 1.37 -2.12 1.29
N ASN A 50 0.94 -3.37 1.29
CA ASN A 50 1.05 -4.23 0.11
C ASN A 50 0.28 -3.66 -1.08
N ALA A 51 -0.92 -3.13 -0.85
CA ALA A 51 -1.71 -2.52 -1.91
C ALA A 51 -1.03 -1.27 -2.47
N LYS A 52 -0.48 -0.42 -1.60
CA LYS A 52 0.25 0.78 -2.04
C LYS A 52 1.47 0.40 -2.86
N MET A 53 2.21 -0.61 -2.43
CA MET A 53 3.41 -1.04 -3.14
C MET A 53 3.08 -1.63 -4.51
N ALA A 54 1.97 -2.34 -4.62
CA ALA A 54 1.53 -2.87 -5.91
C ALA A 54 1.26 -1.73 -6.90
N VAL A 55 0.57 -0.68 -6.46
CA VAL A 55 0.32 0.50 -7.31
C VAL A 55 1.64 1.20 -7.63
N ALA A 56 2.51 1.35 -6.65
CA ALA A 56 3.81 2.00 -6.86
C ALA A 56 4.62 1.27 -7.93
N ARG A 57 4.66 -0.05 -7.87
CA ARG A 57 5.39 -0.84 -8.88
C ARG A 57 4.85 -0.58 -10.28
N ASN A 58 3.55 -0.50 -10.43
CA ASN A 58 2.94 -0.21 -11.74
C ASN A 58 3.28 1.20 -12.22
N LEU A 59 3.23 2.19 -11.33
CA LEU A 59 3.54 3.57 -11.70
C LEU A 59 5.03 3.76 -12.02
N LEU A 60 5.90 3.06 -11.30
CA LEU A 60 7.33 3.12 -11.56
C LEU A 60 7.70 2.56 -12.94
N ALA A 61 6.85 1.74 -13.51
CA ALA A 61 7.07 1.20 -14.85
C ALA A 61 6.97 2.28 -15.93
N ASP A 62 6.32 3.41 -15.64
CA ASP A 62 6.25 4.53 -16.58
C ASP A 62 7.46 5.44 -16.36
N PRO A 63 8.42 5.47 -17.32
CA PRO A 63 9.65 6.26 -17.13
C PRO A 63 9.41 7.77 -17.15
N ARG A 64 8.23 8.22 -17.59
CA ARG A 64 7.90 9.65 -17.63
C ARG A 64 7.47 10.17 -16.26
N MET A 65 7.11 9.27 -15.34
CA MET A 65 6.63 9.66 -14.04
C MET A 65 7.79 9.75 -13.06
N LEU A 66 7.95 10.89 -12.40
CA LEU A 66 9.00 11.06 -11.40
C LEU A 66 8.71 10.21 -10.17
N VAL A 67 9.77 9.73 -9.50
CA VAL A 67 9.60 8.91 -8.31
C VAL A 67 8.82 9.66 -7.23
N GLU A 68 9.05 10.97 -7.10
CA GLU A 68 8.31 11.79 -6.14
C GLU A 68 6.82 11.87 -6.48
N GLU A 69 6.48 11.84 -7.76
CA GLU A 69 5.09 11.80 -8.19
C GLU A 69 4.45 10.47 -7.81
N VAL A 70 5.20 9.37 -7.96
CA VAL A 70 4.73 8.06 -7.54
C VAL A 70 4.45 8.05 -6.04
N ALA A 71 5.36 8.62 -5.24
CA ALA A 71 5.18 8.69 -3.79
C ALA A 71 3.87 9.39 -3.42
N ARG A 72 3.59 10.52 -4.05
CA ARG A 72 2.35 11.25 -3.78
C ARG A 72 1.11 10.50 -4.27
N ALA A 73 1.22 9.86 -5.42
CA ALA A 73 0.10 9.13 -6.00
C ALA A 73 -0.35 7.97 -5.11
N VAL A 74 0.59 7.34 -4.40
CA VAL A 74 0.24 6.23 -3.50
C VAL A 74 -0.03 6.69 -2.07
N GLY A 75 -0.09 8.01 -1.83
CA GLY A 75 -0.56 8.54 -0.56
C GLY A 75 0.51 8.85 0.48
N TYR A 76 1.77 8.94 0.09
CA TYR A 76 2.83 9.36 1.01
C TYR A 76 3.00 10.86 0.99
N GLY A 77 3.16 11.44 2.17
CA GLY A 77 3.30 12.90 2.32
C GLY A 77 4.64 13.44 1.84
N ASN A 78 5.68 12.60 1.83
CA ASN A 78 6.99 13.00 1.35
C ASN A 78 7.72 11.81 0.76
N TYR A 79 8.77 12.10 -0.01
CA TYR A 79 9.54 11.08 -0.72
C TYR A 79 10.28 10.15 0.24
N ILE A 80 10.82 10.68 1.34
CA ILE A 80 11.62 9.88 2.27
C ILE A 80 10.78 8.76 2.90
N SER A 81 9.55 9.08 3.28
CA SER A 81 8.64 8.06 3.83
C SER A 81 8.36 6.96 2.82
N PHE A 82 8.11 7.34 1.56
CA PHE A 82 7.90 6.39 0.48
C PHE A 82 9.14 5.55 0.24
N TYR A 83 10.31 6.19 0.16
CA TYR A 83 11.58 5.51 -0.07
C TYR A 83 11.81 4.42 0.96
N ASN A 84 11.64 4.76 2.24
CA ASN A 84 11.84 3.81 3.33
C ASN A 84 10.86 2.66 3.28
N ALA A 85 9.59 2.95 3.02
CA ALA A 85 8.54 1.94 2.94
C ALA A 85 8.79 1.00 1.74
N PHE A 86 9.15 1.56 0.60
CA PHE A 86 9.40 0.77 -0.61
C PHE A 86 10.62 -0.13 -0.42
N LYS A 87 11.70 0.42 0.12
CA LYS A 87 12.93 -0.35 0.33
C LYS A 87 12.69 -1.50 1.33
N ARG A 88 11.91 -1.25 2.38
CA ARG A 88 11.58 -2.29 3.36
C ARG A 88 10.74 -3.40 2.74
N SER A 89 9.79 -3.02 1.91
CA SER A 89 8.85 -3.96 1.32
C SER A 89 9.47 -4.73 0.14
N GLU A 90 10.19 -4.03 -0.73
CA GLU A 90 10.66 -4.59 -1.99
C GLU A 90 12.14 -4.95 -1.97
N HIS A 91 12.86 -4.63 -0.89
CA HIS A 91 14.30 -4.91 -0.71
C HIS A 91 15.19 -4.20 -1.72
N MET A 92 14.69 -3.14 -2.33
CA MET A 92 15.44 -2.27 -3.23
C MET A 92 14.79 -0.89 -3.25
N THR A 93 15.54 0.12 -3.71
CA THR A 93 15.02 1.47 -3.80
C THR A 93 14.06 1.59 -5.00
N PRO A 94 13.17 2.60 -5.01
CA PRO A 94 12.31 2.83 -6.17
C PRO A 94 13.08 3.01 -7.47
N THR A 95 14.21 3.72 -7.42
CA THR A 95 15.04 3.94 -8.60
C THR A 95 15.68 2.64 -9.08
N GLU A 96 16.18 1.84 -8.14
CA GLU A 96 16.73 0.53 -8.50
C GLU A 96 15.67 -0.37 -9.13
N TYR A 97 14.46 -0.34 -8.59
CA TYR A 97 13.36 -1.12 -9.15
C TYR A 97 13.05 -0.71 -10.58
N ARG A 98 12.97 0.60 -10.83
CA ARG A 98 12.71 1.13 -12.17
C ARG A 98 13.79 0.71 -13.16
N ASN A 99 15.06 0.87 -12.77
CA ASN A 99 16.18 0.53 -13.64
C ASN A 99 16.23 -0.96 -13.94
N ARG A 100 15.89 -1.77 -12.96
CA ARG A 100 15.86 -3.22 -13.13
C ARG A 100 14.83 -3.64 -14.17
N ARG A 101 13.65 -3.00 -14.17
CA ARG A 101 12.62 -3.29 -15.16
C ARG A 101 13.03 -2.87 -16.55
N VAL A 102 13.73 -1.73 -16.66
CA VAL A 102 14.15 -1.21 -17.97
C VAL A 102 15.20 -2.10 -18.61
N THR A 103 16.04 -2.75 -17.81
CA THR A 103 17.11 -3.60 -18.34
C THR A 103 16.61 -4.96 -18.82
N LEU A 104 15.38 -5.28 -18.58
CA LEU A 104 14.78 -6.50 -19.08
C LEU A 104 14.27 -6.29 -20.49
#